data_edbeff3ba7a57554f5103477029ece28
#
_entry.id   edbeff3ba7a57554f5103477029ece28
#
_cell.length_a   1.000
_cell.length_b   1.000
_cell.length_c   1.000
_cell.angle_alpha   90.00
_cell.angle_beta   90.00
_cell.angle_gamma   90.00
#
_symmetry.space_group_name_H-M   'P 1'
#
loop_
_entity.id
_entity.type
_entity.pdbx_description
1 polymer ?
#
loop_
_entity_poly.entity_id
_entity_poly.type
_entity_poly.pdbx_seq_one_letter_code
_entity_poly.pdbx_strand_id
1 'polypeptide(L)'
;MSANIVIGQTPQGEPIDIDIKELLATRLLVQGNSGSGKSHLLRRLLEESAPIVQQVVIDPEGDFVSLAEEFGHVVIDGAAYAEAEIVRLGARIREHRASVVLALDELEIDQQMKCAAQFLNAMFDAPREQWYPVLVVVDEAQMFAPAAAGEVTEEARRVSLAAMTNLMCRGRKRGLAGVIATQRLAKLAKNVAAEASNFLMGRTFLDIDMIRAADLLGMERRQAESIRDLARGQFLGLGPAISRRPVAVNIGNIEITPTLQVPGGLSTMRPGDRES
;
A
#
# COMPACT_ATOMS: atom_id res chain seq x y z
N MET A 1 -5.62 -4.60 25.00
CA MET A 1 -4.33 -4.98 24.40
C MET A 1 -3.94 -3.88 23.44
N SER A 2 -2.72 -3.39 23.55
CA SER A 2 -2.16 -2.43 22.60
C SER A 2 -2.09 -3.12 21.23
N ALA A 3 -2.63 -2.48 20.19
CA ALA A 3 -2.57 -3.00 18.81
C ALA A 3 -1.39 -2.35 18.05
N ASN A 4 -0.25 -2.22 18.72
CA ASN A 4 0.96 -1.63 18.15
C ASN A 4 1.82 -2.67 17.48
N ILE A 5 2.41 -2.30 16.37
CA ILE A 5 3.44 -3.08 15.68
C ILE A 5 4.73 -2.27 15.60
N VAL A 6 5.88 -2.93 15.69
CA VAL A 6 7.18 -2.29 15.49
C VAL A 6 7.51 -2.26 14.00
N ILE A 7 7.44 -1.08 13.38
CA ILE A 7 7.73 -0.93 11.96
C ILE A 7 9.24 -0.84 11.68
N GLY A 8 10.00 -0.36 12.63
CA GLY A 8 11.44 -0.17 12.51
C GLY A 8 12.02 0.51 13.74
N GLN A 9 13.12 1.20 13.58
CA GLN A 9 13.80 1.89 14.66
C GLN A 9 14.40 3.22 14.20
N THR A 10 14.61 4.12 15.14
CA THR A 10 15.36 5.36 14.89
C THR A 10 16.81 5.05 14.54
N PRO A 11 17.58 6.01 13.98
CA PRO A 11 19.02 5.85 13.80
C PRO A 11 19.80 5.56 15.11
N GLN A 12 19.22 5.90 16.26
CA GLN A 12 19.77 5.62 17.58
C GLN A 12 19.36 4.25 18.14
N GLY A 13 18.54 3.49 17.40
CA GLY A 13 18.09 2.14 17.78
C GLY A 13 16.82 2.09 18.63
N GLU A 14 16.13 3.21 18.83
CA GLU A 14 14.86 3.23 19.55
C GLU A 14 13.74 2.70 18.64
N PRO A 15 12.88 1.78 19.12
CA PRO A 15 11.80 1.24 18.32
C PRO A 15 10.79 2.32 17.94
N ILE A 16 10.28 2.24 16.73
CA ILE A 16 9.18 3.05 16.21
C ILE A 16 7.99 2.16 15.98
N ASP A 17 6.93 2.44 16.71
CA ASP A 17 5.67 1.72 16.63
C ASP A 17 4.69 2.40 15.68
N ILE A 18 3.79 1.59 15.11
CA ILE A 18 2.56 2.07 14.49
C ILE A 18 1.39 1.56 15.34
N ASP A 19 0.56 2.47 15.82
CA ASP A 19 -0.72 2.14 16.44
C ASP A 19 -1.73 1.76 15.33
N ILE A 20 -2.04 0.47 15.20
CA ILE A 20 -2.95 -0.04 14.18
C ILE A 20 -4.37 0.50 14.36
N LYS A 21 -4.82 0.67 15.60
CA LYS A 21 -6.15 1.23 15.86
C LYS A 21 -6.26 2.68 15.39
N GLU A 22 -5.25 3.47 15.66
CA GLU A 22 -5.17 4.86 15.19
C GLU A 22 -4.99 4.91 13.66
N LEU A 23 -4.19 4.01 13.09
CA LEU A 23 -4.01 3.90 11.64
C LEU A 23 -5.34 3.63 10.91
N LEU A 24 -6.15 2.71 11.43
CA LEU A 24 -7.48 2.40 10.90
C LEU A 24 -8.41 3.61 10.90
N ALA A 25 -8.21 4.55 11.81
CA ALA A 25 -8.97 5.79 11.87
C ALA A 25 -8.44 6.91 10.97
N THR A 26 -7.15 6.91 10.66
CA THR A 26 -6.43 8.07 10.11
C THR A 26 -5.72 7.83 8.79
N ARG A 27 -5.65 6.59 8.32
CA ARG A 27 -5.06 6.20 7.01
C ARG A 27 -3.57 6.53 6.88
N LEU A 28 -2.91 6.00 5.88
CA LEU A 28 -1.47 6.16 5.66
C LEU A 28 -1.16 6.42 4.17
N LEU A 29 -0.26 7.34 3.93
CA LEU A 29 0.40 7.53 2.64
C LEU A 29 1.87 7.17 2.76
N VAL A 30 2.32 6.25 1.92
CA VAL A 30 3.73 5.86 1.76
C VAL A 30 4.24 6.38 0.43
N GLN A 31 5.34 7.11 0.44
CA GLN A 31 5.97 7.63 -0.75
C GLN A 31 7.45 7.27 -0.78
N GLY A 32 7.95 6.97 -1.94
CA GLY A 32 9.37 6.71 -2.18
C GLY A 32 9.60 6.30 -3.63
N ASN A 33 10.69 6.78 -4.23
CA ASN A 33 11.06 6.41 -5.59
C ASN A 33 11.50 4.92 -5.67
N SER A 34 11.73 4.45 -6.88
CA SER A 34 12.28 3.11 -7.11
C SER A 34 13.59 2.94 -6.31
N GLY A 35 13.71 1.83 -5.61
CA GLY A 35 14.87 1.53 -4.75
C GLY A 35 14.88 2.22 -3.39
N SER A 36 13.86 2.99 -3.01
CA SER A 36 13.74 3.60 -1.67
C SER A 36 13.49 2.60 -0.55
N GLY A 37 12.97 1.42 -0.88
CA GLY A 37 12.54 0.40 0.09
C GLY A 37 11.03 0.40 0.38
N LYS A 38 10.23 1.05 -0.48
CA LYS A 38 8.76 1.15 -0.32
C LYS A 38 8.07 -0.22 -0.20
N SER A 39 8.37 -1.15 -1.11
CA SER A 39 7.79 -2.51 -1.08
C SER A 39 8.20 -3.28 0.18
N HIS A 40 9.43 -3.11 0.65
CA HIS A 40 9.90 -3.67 1.92
C HIS A 40 9.13 -3.10 3.11
N LEU A 41 8.90 -1.79 3.14
CA LEU A 41 8.09 -1.15 4.18
C LEU A 41 6.66 -1.69 4.19
N LEU A 42 6.00 -1.75 3.03
CA LEU A 42 4.64 -2.29 2.93
C LEU A 42 4.58 -3.74 3.38
N ARG A 43 5.56 -4.56 3.01
CA ARG A 43 5.65 -5.94 3.45
C ARG A 43 5.82 -6.01 4.97
N ARG A 44 6.72 -5.25 5.56
CA ARG A 44 6.89 -5.20 7.02
C ARG A 44 5.57 -4.84 7.73
N LEU A 45 4.87 -3.81 7.23
CA LEU A 45 3.57 -3.42 7.77
C LEU A 45 2.55 -4.58 7.69
N LEU A 46 2.47 -5.25 6.55
CA LEU A 46 1.54 -6.36 6.33
C LEU A 46 1.87 -7.57 7.21
N GLU A 47 3.12 -7.99 7.26
CA GLU A 47 3.56 -9.13 8.07
C GLU A 47 3.27 -8.90 9.57
N GLU A 48 3.67 -7.76 10.11
CA GLU A 48 3.47 -7.43 11.52
C GLU A 48 2.00 -7.23 11.90
N SER A 49 1.17 -6.73 10.99
CA SER A 49 -0.25 -6.48 11.28
C SER A 49 -1.19 -7.62 10.88
N ALA A 50 -0.71 -8.65 10.17
CA ALA A 50 -1.53 -9.78 9.74
C ALA A 50 -2.28 -10.49 10.89
N PRO A 51 -1.69 -10.75 12.07
CA PRO A 51 -2.42 -11.36 13.19
C PRO A 51 -3.40 -10.41 13.89
N ILE A 52 -3.37 -9.11 13.58
CA ILE A 52 -4.14 -8.07 14.30
C ILE A 52 -5.38 -7.65 13.53
N VAL A 53 -5.29 -7.53 12.18
CA VAL A 53 -6.34 -6.95 11.34
C VAL A 53 -6.45 -7.67 10.00
N GLN A 54 -7.67 -7.79 9.50
CA GLN A 54 -7.92 -8.25 8.12
C GLN A 54 -7.23 -7.32 7.12
N GLN A 55 -6.67 -7.89 6.08
CA GLN A 55 -5.88 -7.17 5.07
C GLN A 55 -6.39 -7.46 3.67
N VAL A 56 -6.43 -6.42 2.84
CA VAL A 56 -6.66 -6.53 1.40
C VAL A 56 -5.55 -5.75 0.71
N VAL A 57 -4.83 -6.41 -0.18
CA VAL A 57 -3.73 -5.80 -0.95
C VAL A 57 -4.14 -5.73 -2.41
N ILE A 58 -4.17 -4.54 -2.98
CA ILE A 58 -4.29 -4.31 -4.42
C ILE A 58 -2.87 -4.27 -4.98
N ASP A 59 -2.52 -5.30 -5.72
CA ASP A 59 -1.14 -5.62 -6.11
C ASP A 59 -0.99 -5.61 -7.65
N PRO A 60 -0.66 -4.45 -8.25
CA PRO A 60 -0.55 -4.34 -9.70
C PRO A 60 0.69 -5.03 -10.30
N GLU A 61 1.70 -5.31 -9.49
CA GLU A 61 2.99 -5.87 -9.94
C GLU A 61 3.24 -7.31 -9.47
N GLY A 62 2.35 -7.89 -8.65
CA GLY A 62 2.49 -9.25 -8.13
C GLY A 62 3.53 -9.42 -7.02
N ASP A 63 3.91 -8.34 -6.34
CA ASP A 63 4.98 -8.32 -5.34
C ASP A 63 4.59 -8.96 -3.99
N PHE A 64 3.29 -9.12 -3.72
CA PHE A 64 2.78 -9.52 -2.40
C PHE A 64 2.14 -10.90 -2.36
N VAL A 65 2.13 -11.66 -3.47
CA VAL A 65 1.49 -12.99 -3.54
C VAL A 65 2.09 -13.99 -2.54
N SER A 66 3.36 -13.85 -2.20
CA SER A 66 4.04 -14.71 -1.22
C SER A 66 3.54 -14.54 0.23
N LEU A 67 2.70 -13.55 0.53
CA LEU A 67 2.01 -13.47 1.82
C LEU A 67 1.05 -14.65 2.07
N ALA A 68 0.63 -15.35 1.02
CA ALA A 68 -0.21 -16.54 1.15
C ALA A 68 0.51 -17.71 1.86
N GLU A 69 1.82 -17.82 1.71
CA GLU A 69 2.61 -18.95 2.19
C GLU A 69 2.66 -19.01 3.73
N GLU A 70 2.87 -17.88 4.39
CA GLU A 70 3.06 -17.86 5.85
C GLU A 70 1.97 -17.10 6.60
N PHE A 71 1.32 -16.12 5.96
CA PHE A 71 0.31 -15.28 6.60
C PHE A 71 -1.13 -15.63 6.24
N GLY A 72 -1.33 -16.68 5.41
CA GLY A 72 -2.64 -17.23 5.10
C GLY A 72 -3.52 -16.32 4.23
N HIS A 73 -2.94 -15.37 3.49
CA HIS A 73 -3.68 -14.59 2.53
C HIS A 73 -4.19 -15.45 1.38
N VAL A 74 -5.39 -15.18 0.91
CA VAL A 74 -5.93 -15.76 -0.31
C VAL A 74 -5.44 -14.92 -1.49
N VAL A 75 -4.80 -15.56 -2.47
CA VAL A 75 -4.43 -14.87 -3.72
C VAL A 75 -5.60 -14.98 -4.70
N ILE A 76 -6.07 -13.84 -5.18
CA ILE A 76 -7.04 -13.74 -6.27
C ILE A 76 -6.28 -13.20 -7.49
N ASP A 77 -6.13 -14.05 -8.51
CA ASP A 77 -5.64 -13.60 -9.81
C ASP A 77 -6.77 -12.90 -10.56
N GLY A 78 -6.65 -11.59 -10.72
CA GLY A 78 -7.67 -10.77 -11.37
C GLY A 78 -7.95 -11.16 -12.81
N ALA A 79 -6.97 -11.73 -13.52
CA ALA A 79 -7.13 -12.19 -14.89
C ALA A 79 -7.95 -13.49 -15.02
N ALA A 80 -8.07 -14.27 -13.94
CA ALA A 80 -8.76 -15.55 -13.95
C ALA A 80 -10.29 -15.45 -13.81
N TYR A 81 -10.84 -14.26 -13.52
CA TYR A 81 -12.24 -14.07 -13.17
C TYR A 81 -12.93 -13.02 -14.05
N ALA A 82 -14.20 -13.26 -14.37
CA ALA A 82 -15.05 -12.26 -15.01
C ALA A 82 -15.43 -11.15 -14.02
N GLU A 83 -15.86 -9.98 -14.53
CA GLU A 83 -16.22 -8.81 -13.72
C GLU A 83 -17.26 -9.14 -12.62
N ALA A 84 -18.31 -9.89 -12.96
CA ALA A 84 -19.34 -10.29 -11.99
C ALA A 84 -18.79 -11.21 -10.89
N GLU A 85 -17.76 -11.99 -11.17
CA GLU A 85 -17.10 -12.85 -10.20
C GLU A 85 -16.21 -12.03 -9.26
N ILE A 86 -15.50 -11.03 -9.78
CA ILE A 86 -14.70 -10.08 -8.97
C ILE A 86 -15.58 -9.35 -7.96
N VAL A 87 -16.76 -8.88 -8.38
CA VAL A 87 -17.75 -8.25 -7.49
C VAL A 87 -18.21 -9.21 -6.39
N ARG A 88 -18.53 -10.46 -6.75
CA ARG A 88 -18.89 -11.50 -5.78
C ARG A 88 -17.77 -11.83 -4.80
N LEU A 89 -16.54 -11.91 -5.29
CA LEU A 89 -15.37 -12.15 -4.43
C LEU A 89 -15.17 -11.00 -3.44
N GLY A 90 -15.27 -9.75 -3.87
CA GLY A 90 -15.18 -8.59 -2.98
C GLY A 90 -16.21 -8.61 -1.86
N ALA A 91 -17.46 -8.95 -2.17
CA ALA A 91 -18.52 -9.11 -1.17
C ALA A 91 -18.23 -10.27 -0.18
N ARG A 92 -17.79 -11.42 -0.69
CA ARG A 92 -17.45 -12.59 0.16
C ARG A 92 -16.26 -12.33 1.07
N ILE A 93 -15.28 -11.58 0.64
CA ILE A 93 -14.11 -11.19 1.45
C ILE A 93 -14.56 -10.40 2.69
N ARG A 94 -15.52 -9.51 2.52
CA ARG A 94 -16.12 -8.77 3.65
C ARG A 94 -16.86 -9.68 4.61
N GLU A 95 -17.69 -10.56 4.08
CA GLU A 95 -18.50 -11.51 4.85
C GLU A 95 -17.63 -12.46 5.68
N HIS A 96 -16.60 -13.03 5.08
CA HIS A 96 -15.76 -14.06 5.70
C HIS A 96 -14.51 -13.51 6.42
N ARG A 97 -14.27 -12.21 6.39
CA ARG A 97 -13.09 -11.55 6.98
C ARG A 97 -11.77 -12.15 6.50
N ALA A 98 -11.71 -12.58 5.25
CA ALA A 98 -10.51 -13.16 4.69
C ALA A 98 -9.48 -12.07 4.33
N SER A 99 -8.20 -12.31 4.62
CA SER A 99 -7.12 -11.49 4.10
C SER A 99 -6.77 -11.93 2.68
N VAL A 100 -6.57 -10.98 1.78
CA VAL A 100 -6.47 -11.23 0.32
C VAL A 100 -5.38 -10.40 -0.31
N VAL A 101 -4.71 -10.99 -1.29
CA VAL A 101 -3.92 -10.28 -2.30
C VAL A 101 -4.67 -10.37 -3.63
N LEU A 102 -5.12 -9.25 -4.15
CA LEU A 102 -5.67 -9.14 -5.51
C LEU A 102 -4.51 -8.85 -6.47
N ALA A 103 -4.02 -9.91 -7.12
CA ALA A 103 -2.93 -9.83 -8.08
C ALA A 103 -3.46 -9.41 -9.45
N LEU A 104 -2.89 -8.33 -10.01
CA LEU A 104 -3.36 -7.71 -11.25
C LEU A 104 -2.30 -7.69 -12.36
N ASP A 105 -1.13 -8.25 -12.11
CA ASP A 105 0.04 -8.18 -12.97
C ASP A 105 -0.15 -8.81 -14.37
N GLU A 106 -1.09 -9.74 -14.52
CA GLU A 106 -1.45 -10.33 -15.82
C GLU A 106 -2.46 -9.49 -16.64
N LEU A 107 -2.95 -8.37 -16.09
CA LEU A 107 -3.93 -7.50 -16.72
C LEU A 107 -3.27 -6.24 -17.33
N GLU A 108 -3.83 -5.76 -18.45
CA GLU A 108 -3.52 -4.43 -18.97
C GLU A 108 -4.02 -3.33 -18.01
N ILE A 109 -3.42 -2.14 -18.06
CA ILE A 109 -3.66 -1.05 -17.10
C ILE A 109 -5.14 -0.70 -16.96
N ASP A 110 -5.87 -0.55 -18.06
CA ASP A 110 -7.32 -0.26 -18.03
C ASP A 110 -8.11 -1.35 -17.30
N GLN A 111 -7.73 -2.61 -17.53
CA GLN A 111 -8.36 -3.76 -16.88
C GLN A 111 -7.98 -3.86 -15.42
N GLN A 112 -6.74 -3.54 -15.04
CA GLN A 112 -6.32 -3.45 -13.65
C GLN A 112 -7.16 -2.41 -12.89
N MET A 113 -7.33 -1.21 -13.47
CA MET A 113 -8.12 -0.14 -12.88
C MET A 113 -9.59 -0.55 -12.67
N LYS A 114 -10.20 -1.17 -13.67
CA LYS A 114 -11.59 -1.64 -13.59
C LYS A 114 -11.75 -2.77 -12.58
N CYS A 115 -10.86 -3.76 -12.60
CA CYS A 115 -10.89 -4.89 -11.67
C CYS A 115 -10.75 -4.43 -10.22
N ALA A 116 -9.75 -3.59 -9.92
CA ALA A 116 -9.57 -3.01 -8.59
C ALA A 116 -10.79 -2.20 -8.14
N ALA A 117 -11.36 -1.38 -9.03
CA ALA A 117 -12.54 -0.58 -8.73
C ALA A 117 -13.77 -1.44 -8.39
N GLN A 118 -14.03 -2.49 -9.15
CA GLN A 118 -15.13 -3.41 -8.91
C GLN A 118 -14.97 -4.15 -7.59
N PHE A 119 -13.78 -4.62 -7.29
CA PHE A 119 -13.48 -5.29 -6.02
C PHE A 119 -13.64 -4.35 -4.82
N LEU A 120 -13.05 -3.16 -4.88
CA LEU A 120 -13.13 -2.14 -3.83
C LEU A 120 -14.57 -1.65 -3.61
N ASN A 121 -15.31 -1.42 -4.68
CA ASN A 121 -16.73 -1.01 -4.59
C ASN A 121 -17.60 -2.10 -3.95
N ALA A 122 -17.38 -3.37 -4.29
CA ALA A 122 -18.09 -4.49 -3.66
C ALA A 122 -17.82 -4.57 -2.16
N MET A 123 -16.57 -4.33 -1.74
CA MET A 123 -16.22 -4.23 -0.32
C MET A 123 -16.86 -3.01 0.35
N PHE A 124 -16.88 -1.88 -0.33
CA PHE A 124 -17.45 -0.62 0.18
C PHE A 124 -18.97 -0.71 0.36
N ASP A 125 -19.65 -1.39 -0.57
CA ASP A 125 -21.12 -1.53 -0.59
C ASP A 125 -21.64 -2.68 0.28
N ALA A 126 -20.76 -3.37 1.01
CA ALA A 126 -21.14 -4.43 1.93
C ALA A 126 -22.17 -3.95 2.98
N PRO A 127 -23.09 -4.81 3.44
CA PRO A 127 -24.06 -4.46 4.45
C PRO A 127 -23.40 -4.07 5.78
N ARG A 128 -24.08 -3.27 6.59
CA ARG A 128 -23.53 -2.67 7.82
C ARG A 128 -23.01 -3.71 8.82
N GLU A 129 -23.61 -4.87 8.85
CA GLU A 129 -23.23 -5.99 9.73
C GLU A 129 -21.83 -6.54 9.39
N GLN A 130 -21.32 -6.24 8.21
CA GLN A 130 -20.01 -6.66 7.71
C GLN A 130 -18.97 -5.53 7.72
N TRP A 131 -19.23 -4.39 8.37
CA TRP A 131 -18.27 -3.26 8.43
C TRP A 131 -17.16 -3.50 9.46
N TYR A 132 -16.54 -4.66 9.37
CA TYR A 132 -15.36 -4.98 10.17
C TYR A 132 -14.14 -4.16 9.73
N PRO A 133 -13.19 -3.89 10.65
CA PRO A 133 -11.96 -3.21 10.29
C PRO A 133 -11.13 -3.99 9.27
N VAL A 134 -10.76 -3.35 8.19
CA VAL A 134 -9.89 -3.88 7.13
C VAL A 134 -8.84 -2.85 6.76
N LEU A 135 -7.58 -3.28 6.74
CA LEU A 135 -6.49 -2.51 6.18
C LEU A 135 -6.44 -2.78 4.68
N VAL A 136 -6.69 -1.76 3.87
CA VAL A 136 -6.68 -1.85 2.40
C VAL A 136 -5.43 -1.18 1.88
N VAL A 137 -4.46 -1.98 1.46
CA VAL A 137 -3.18 -1.51 0.91
C VAL A 137 -3.30 -1.45 -0.61
N VAL A 138 -3.04 -0.28 -1.18
CA VAL A 138 -3.01 -0.07 -2.63
C VAL A 138 -1.60 0.35 -3.02
N ASP A 139 -0.84 -0.56 -3.62
CA ASP A 139 0.46 -0.22 -4.18
C ASP A 139 0.31 0.47 -5.53
N GLU A 140 1.30 1.29 -5.90
CA GLU A 140 1.27 2.11 -7.12
C GLU A 140 -0.06 2.90 -7.27
N ALA A 141 -0.51 3.52 -6.19
CA ALA A 141 -1.82 4.16 -6.08
C ALA A 141 -2.09 5.24 -7.15
N GLN A 142 -1.04 5.87 -7.71
CA GLN A 142 -1.17 6.81 -8.82
C GLN A 142 -1.72 6.17 -10.10
N MET A 143 -1.60 4.84 -10.25
CA MET A 143 -2.22 4.11 -11.36
C MET A 143 -3.74 4.08 -11.22
N PHE A 144 -4.24 3.95 -9.99
CA PHE A 144 -5.68 3.82 -9.69
C PHE A 144 -6.35 5.15 -9.40
N ALA A 145 -5.60 6.17 -9.00
CA ALA A 145 -6.08 7.53 -8.72
C ALA A 145 -5.15 8.57 -9.38
N PRO A 146 -5.10 8.64 -10.72
CA PRO A 146 -4.21 9.55 -11.42
C PRO A 146 -4.66 11.01 -11.25
N ALA A 147 -3.68 11.91 -11.08
CA ALA A 147 -3.91 13.35 -10.93
C ALA A 147 -4.43 14.01 -12.23
N ALA A 148 -4.12 13.43 -13.38
CA ALA A 148 -4.49 13.94 -14.70
C ALA A 148 -4.88 12.81 -15.65
N ALA A 149 -5.53 13.15 -16.74
CA ALA A 149 -5.77 12.21 -17.84
C ALA A 149 -4.44 11.72 -18.42
N GLY A 150 -4.41 10.47 -18.84
CA GLY A 150 -3.26 9.78 -19.42
C GLY A 150 -3.67 8.95 -20.64
N GLU A 151 -2.92 7.90 -20.90
CA GLU A 151 -3.16 6.99 -22.04
C GLU A 151 -4.29 5.96 -21.79
N VAL A 152 -4.88 5.96 -20.57
CA VAL A 152 -5.98 5.07 -20.21
C VAL A 152 -7.32 5.62 -20.69
N THR A 153 -8.32 4.72 -20.84
CA THR A 153 -9.67 5.13 -21.21
C THR A 153 -10.30 6.00 -20.12
N GLU A 154 -11.13 6.96 -20.54
CA GLU A 154 -11.82 7.84 -19.60
C GLU A 154 -12.76 7.07 -18.66
N GLU A 155 -13.37 6.00 -19.15
CA GLU A 155 -14.21 5.11 -18.34
C GLU A 155 -13.40 4.44 -17.23
N ALA A 156 -12.28 3.80 -17.55
CA ALA A 156 -11.41 3.14 -16.56
C ALA A 156 -10.92 4.15 -15.52
N ARG A 157 -10.46 5.31 -15.98
CA ARG A 157 -10.01 6.41 -15.12
C ARG A 157 -11.10 6.85 -14.15
N ARG A 158 -12.31 7.12 -14.66
CA ARG A 158 -13.45 7.61 -13.86
C ARG A 158 -13.87 6.61 -12.79
N VAL A 159 -14.04 5.33 -13.15
CA VAL A 159 -14.49 4.30 -12.18
C VAL A 159 -13.42 4.01 -11.13
N SER A 160 -12.16 3.98 -11.52
CA SER A 160 -11.04 3.74 -10.61
C SER A 160 -10.86 4.91 -9.62
N LEU A 161 -10.86 6.14 -10.11
CA LEU A 161 -10.75 7.33 -9.27
C LEU A 161 -11.92 7.43 -8.28
N ALA A 162 -13.14 7.11 -8.70
CA ALA A 162 -14.31 7.09 -7.81
C ALA A 162 -14.16 6.04 -6.70
N ALA A 163 -13.67 4.83 -7.01
CA ALA A 163 -13.45 3.78 -6.03
C ALA A 163 -12.36 4.17 -5.01
N MET A 164 -11.26 4.75 -5.46
CA MET A 164 -10.18 5.23 -4.59
C MET A 164 -10.62 6.41 -3.71
N THR A 165 -11.44 7.31 -4.25
CA THR A 165 -12.02 8.41 -3.49
C THR A 165 -12.97 7.88 -2.41
N ASN A 166 -13.82 6.91 -2.72
CA ASN A 166 -14.67 6.26 -1.73
C ASN A 166 -13.85 5.61 -0.61
N LEU A 167 -12.80 4.87 -0.97
CA LEU A 167 -11.91 4.24 0.02
C LEU A 167 -11.32 5.28 0.97
N MET A 168 -10.68 6.32 0.45
CA MET A 168 -9.93 7.27 1.25
C MET A 168 -10.80 8.29 1.96
N CYS A 169 -11.84 8.82 1.31
CA CYS A 169 -12.69 9.88 1.89
C CYS A 169 -13.83 9.34 2.75
N ARG A 170 -14.34 8.14 2.46
CA ARG A 170 -15.57 7.60 3.04
C ARG A 170 -15.43 6.22 3.67
N GLY A 171 -14.33 5.52 3.40
CA GLY A 171 -14.12 4.13 3.81
C GLY A 171 -14.12 3.92 5.33
N ARG A 172 -13.60 4.88 6.10
CA ARG A 172 -13.54 4.81 7.57
C ARG A 172 -14.87 4.42 8.21
N LYS A 173 -15.96 5.05 7.80
CA LYS A 173 -17.30 4.76 8.34
C LYS A 173 -17.76 3.33 8.05
N ARG A 174 -17.17 2.69 7.07
CA ARG A 174 -17.47 1.32 6.63
C ARG A 174 -16.41 0.31 7.05
N GLY A 175 -15.50 0.70 7.94
CA GLY A 175 -14.41 -0.14 8.44
C GLY A 175 -13.24 -0.29 7.47
N LEU A 176 -13.19 0.44 6.36
CA LEU A 176 -12.11 0.38 5.39
C LEU A 176 -11.08 1.49 5.65
N ALA A 177 -9.83 1.12 5.88
CA ALA A 177 -8.75 2.04 6.09
C ALA A 177 -7.69 1.91 4.98
N GLY A 178 -7.55 2.93 4.16
CA GLY A 178 -6.60 2.95 3.06
C GLY A 178 -5.16 3.18 3.52
N VAL A 179 -4.27 2.35 3.03
CA VAL A 179 -2.82 2.57 2.99
C VAL A 179 -2.43 2.66 1.54
N ILE A 180 -2.14 3.85 1.07
CA ILE A 180 -1.79 4.10 -0.33
C ILE A 180 -0.29 4.33 -0.46
N ALA A 181 0.32 3.70 -1.44
CA ALA A 181 1.74 3.81 -1.71
C ALA A 181 1.99 4.28 -3.14
N THR A 182 2.96 5.17 -3.33
CA THR A 182 3.29 5.74 -4.63
C THR A 182 4.77 6.05 -4.78
N GLN A 183 5.30 5.86 -5.98
CA GLN A 183 6.62 6.35 -6.36
C GLN A 183 6.59 7.83 -6.81
N ARG A 184 5.43 8.29 -7.28
CA ARG A 184 5.25 9.58 -7.92
C ARG A 184 4.09 10.35 -7.30
N LEU A 185 4.37 11.03 -6.20
CA LEU A 185 3.37 11.76 -5.42
C LEU A 185 2.62 12.83 -6.25
N ALA A 186 3.34 13.50 -7.15
CA ALA A 186 2.75 14.50 -8.04
C ALA A 186 1.76 13.90 -9.06
N LYS A 187 1.85 12.60 -9.35
CA LYS A 187 0.92 11.89 -10.25
C LYS A 187 -0.31 11.33 -9.53
N LEU A 188 -0.34 11.35 -8.21
CA LEU A 188 -1.47 10.92 -7.40
C LEU A 188 -2.49 12.03 -7.24
N ALA A 189 -3.78 11.70 -7.38
CA ALA A 189 -4.88 12.64 -7.21
C ALA A 189 -4.84 13.34 -5.84
N LYS A 190 -4.96 14.66 -5.84
CA LYS A 190 -4.78 15.50 -4.64
C LYS A 190 -5.76 15.18 -3.53
N ASN A 191 -7.03 14.99 -3.88
CA ASN A 191 -8.09 14.67 -2.92
C ASN A 191 -7.89 13.31 -2.25
N VAL A 192 -7.33 12.33 -2.98
CA VAL A 192 -7.01 11.01 -2.44
C VAL A 192 -5.82 11.08 -1.48
N ALA A 193 -4.74 11.76 -1.87
CA ALA A 193 -3.55 11.95 -1.03
C ALA A 193 -3.84 12.74 0.26
N ALA A 194 -4.69 13.77 0.16
CA ALA A 194 -5.00 14.68 1.28
C ALA A 194 -5.78 14.02 2.42
N GLU A 195 -6.40 12.85 2.21
CA GLU A 195 -7.16 12.14 3.23
C GLU A 195 -6.30 11.32 4.20
N ALA A 196 -5.02 11.11 3.89
CA ALA A 196 -4.09 10.47 4.82
C ALA A 196 -3.62 11.48 5.88
N SER A 197 -3.59 11.04 7.13
CA SER A 197 -3.04 11.81 8.25
C SER A 197 -1.69 11.28 8.71
N ASN A 198 -1.31 10.08 8.28
CA ASN A 198 -0.01 9.49 8.56
C ASN A 198 0.81 9.40 7.28
N PHE A 199 2.10 9.63 7.41
CA PHE A 199 3.03 9.69 6.29
C PHE A 199 4.30 8.92 6.62
N LEU A 200 4.75 8.11 5.65
CA LEU A 200 6.09 7.53 5.62
C LEU A 200 6.72 7.92 4.28
N MET A 201 7.56 8.94 4.32
CA MET A 201 8.18 9.56 3.14
C MET A 201 9.59 9.04 2.98
N GLY A 202 9.80 8.23 1.94
CA GLY A 202 11.11 7.74 1.53
C GLY A 202 11.78 8.67 0.53
N ARG A 203 12.98 8.28 0.11
CA ARG A 203 13.79 9.06 -0.83
C ARG A 203 13.03 9.41 -2.10
N THR A 204 13.10 10.69 -2.49
CA THR A 204 12.64 11.18 -3.79
C THR A 204 13.58 12.26 -4.32
N PHE A 205 13.75 12.31 -5.66
CA PHE A 205 14.68 13.23 -6.31
C PHE A 205 13.99 14.34 -7.10
N LEU A 206 12.71 14.15 -7.45
CA LEU A 206 12.01 15.09 -8.30
C LEU A 206 11.46 16.27 -7.48
N ASP A 207 11.81 17.48 -7.87
CA ASP A 207 11.38 18.70 -7.18
C ASP A 207 9.86 18.80 -7.05
N ILE A 208 9.11 18.36 -8.08
CA ILE A 208 7.65 18.40 -8.04
C ILE A 208 7.08 17.44 -6.98
N ASP A 209 7.67 16.27 -6.81
CA ASP A 209 7.27 15.31 -5.76
C ASP A 209 7.65 15.83 -4.37
N MET A 210 8.80 16.51 -4.24
CA MET A 210 9.21 17.13 -2.98
C MET A 210 8.36 18.31 -2.56
N ILE A 211 7.96 19.17 -3.51
CA ILE A 211 7.02 20.26 -3.25
C ILE A 211 5.70 19.69 -2.74
N ARG A 212 5.25 18.63 -3.36
CA ARG A 212 4.02 17.95 -2.97
C ARG A 212 4.12 17.33 -1.58
N ALA A 213 5.26 16.70 -1.25
CA ALA A 213 5.52 16.16 0.08
C ALA A 213 5.56 17.26 1.14
N ALA A 214 6.21 18.38 0.86
CA ALA A 214 6.24 19.54 1.75
C ALA A 214 4.82 20.07 2.05
N ASP A 215 3.99 20.22 1.01
CA ASP A 215 2.59 20.66 1.17
C ASP A 215 1.79 19.70 2.06
N LEU A 216 1.90 18.41 1.84
CA LEU A 216 1.19 17.39 2.64
C LEU A 216 1.66 17.31 4.08
N LEU A 217 2.97 17.44 4.31
CA LEU A 217 3.57 17.38 5.64
C LEU A 217 3.42 18.70 6.42
N GLY A 218 2.97 19.77 5.78
CA GLY A 218 2.96 21.11 6.36
C GLY A 218 4.37 21.61 6.71
N MET A 219 5.37 21.21 5.95
CA MET A 219 6.77 21.57 6.13
C MET A 219 7.20 22.66 5.14
N GLU A 220 8.19 23.46 5.54
CA GLU A 220 8.88 24.31 4.58
C GLU A 220 9.64 23.46 3.54
N ARG A 221 9.72 23.94 2.30
CA ARG A 221 10.40 23.24 1.20
C ARG A 221 11.82 22.81 1.57
N ARG A 222 12.57 23.66 2.27
CA ARG A 222 13.94 23.39 2.71
C ARG A 222 14.00 22.19 3.67
N GLN A 223 13.01 22.02 4.54
CA GLN A 223 12.92 20.87 5.45
C GLN A 223 12.58 19.58 4.70
N ALA A 224 11.72 19.66 3.67
CA ALA A 224 11.38 18.52 2.84
C ALA A 224 12.55 18.07 1.95
N GLU A 225 13.53 18.92 1.66
CA GLU A 225 14.74 18.55 0.92
C GLU A 225 15.57 17.46 1.62
N SER A 226 15.46 17.34 2.94
CA SER A 226 16.12 16.25 3.69
C SER A 226 15.66 14.85 3.25
N ILE A 227 14.47 14.73 2.64
CA ILE A 227 13.95 13.47 2.07
C ILE A 227 14.83 12.98 0.91
N ARG A 228 15.49 13.89 0.19
CA ARG A 228 16.39 13.57 -0.92
C ARG A 228 17.59 12.72 -0.48
N ASP A 229 18.07 12.95 0.73
CA ASP A 229 19.29 12.35 1.28
C ASP A 229 19.03 11.05 2.05
N LEU A 230 17.78 10.63 2.15
CA LEU A 230 17.43 9.39 2.83
C LEU A 230 18.05 8.18 2.13
N ALA A 231 18.64 7.27 2.91
CA ALA A 231 19.12 6.00 2.42
C ALA A 231 17.97 5.03 2.09
N ARG A 232 18.28 3.97 1.36
CA ARG A 232 17.33 2.89 1.14
C ARG A 232 16.86 2.30 2.48
N GLY A 233 15.56 2.16 2.66
CA GLY A 233 14.95 1.64 3.90
C GLY A 233 14.83 2.69 5.00
N GLN A 234 15.23 3.94 4.77
CA GLN A 234 14.96 5.07 5.66
C GLN A 234 13.76 5.87 5.18
N PHE A 235 12.90 6.22 6.12
CA PHE A 235 11.69 7.00 5.88
C PHE A 235 11.55 8.09 6.94
N LEU A 236 10.96 9.22 6.55
CA LEU A 236 10.50 10.24 7.48
C LEU A 236 9.06 9.91 7.87
N GLY A 237 8.83 9.56 9.13
CA GLY A 237 7.51 9.21 9.67
C GLY A 237 6.87 10.39 10.38
N LEU A 238 5.57 10.60 10.16
CA LEU A 238 4.78 11.64 10.80
C LEU A 238 3.30 11.23 10.82
N GLY A 239 2.60 11.56 11.88
CA GLY A 239 1.16 11.40 11.99
C GLY A 239 0.71 10.75 13.29
N PRO A 240 -0.59 10.80 13.61
CA PRO A 240 -1.12 10.37 14.90
C PRO A 240 -0.85 8.90 15.23
N ALA A 241 -0.78 8.03 14.23
CA ALA A 241 -0.48 6.60 14.42
C ALA A 241 1.02 6.29 14.56
N ILE A 242 1.91 7.24 14.26
CA ILE A 242 3.37 7.04 14.21
C ILE A 242 4.06 7.95 15.23
N SER A 243 4.07 9.25 14.95
CA SER A 243 4.71 10.26 15.79
C SER A 243 4.12 11.64 15.53
N ARG A 244 3.95 12.42 16.58
CA ARG A 244 3.47 13.82 16.48
C ARG A 244 4.50 14.77 15.86
N ARG A 245 5.77 14.37 15.83
CA ARG A 245 6.88 15.12 15.23
C ARG A 245 7.54 14.26 14.17
N PRO A 246 8.09 14.84 13.10
CA PRO A 246 8.84 14.09 12.12
C PRO A 246 9.94 13.25 12.77
N VAL A 247 9.98 11.96 12.44
CA VAL A 247 10.96 11.02 12.97
C VAL A 247 11.56 10.21 11.84
N ALA A 248 12.89 10.04 11.85
CA ALA A 248 13.57 9.16 10.92
C ALA A 248 13.40 7.70 11.36
N VAL A 249 12.95 6.85 10.45
CA VAL A 249 12.69 5.43 10.69
C VAL A 249 13.53 4.58 9.74
N ASN A 250 14.35 3.69 10.27
CA ASN A 250 14.94 2.58 9.54
C ASN A 250 14.00 1.39 9.65
N ILE A 251 13.46 0.94 8.51
CA ILE A 251 12.47 -0.14 8.49
C ILE A 251 13.10 -1.46 8.96
N GLY A 252 12.37 -2.21 9.80
CA GLY A 252 12.78 -3.51 10.30
C GLY A 252 12.84 -4.59 9.22
N ASN A 253 13.34 -5.76 9.58
CA ASN A 253 13.42 -6.91 8.69
C ASN A 253 12.04 -7.48 8.36
N ILE A 254 11.95 -8.22 7.27
CA ILE A 254 10.79 -8.99 6.84
C ILE A 254 11.10 -10.49 6.91
N GLU A 255 10.09 -11.31 7.11
CA GLU A 255 10.25 -12.77 7.20
C GLU A 255 10.40 -13.42 5.82
N ILE A 256 9.59 -12.95 4.85
CA ILE A 256 9.64 -13.46 3.48
C ILE A 256 10.38 -12.48 2.58
N THR A 257 11.53 -12.90 2.06
CA THR A 257 12.21 -12.14 1.02
C THR A 257 11.43 -12.28 -0.30
N PRO A 258 11.02 -11.18 -0.95
CA PRO A 258 10.37 -11.26 -2.25
C PRO A 258 11.24 -12.04 -3.22
N THR A 259 10.67 -13.06 -3.85
CA THR A 259 11.35 -13.75 -4.94
C THR A 259 11.48 -12.78 -6.10
N LEU A 260 12.68 -12.33 -6.40
CA LEU A 260 12.95 -11.58 -7.61
C LEU A 260 12.60 -12.49 -8.80
N GLN A 261 11.45 -12.28 -9.40
CA GLN A 261 11.14 -12.86 -10.70
C GLN A 261 12.06 -12.16 -11.70
N VAL A 262 13.16 -12.79 -12.04
CA VAL A 262 13.99 -12.38 -13.18
C VAL A 262 13.22 -12.85 -14.43
N PRO A 263 12.77 -11.94 -15.30
CA PRO A 263 12.18 -12.34 -16.57
C PRO A 263 13.25 -13.07 -17.39
N GLY A 264 13.00 -14.34 -17.71
CA GLY A 264 13.88 -15.16 -18.56
C GLY A 264 14.87 -16.04 -17.81
N GLY A 265 14.40 -17.18 -17.37
CA GLY A 265 15.06 -18.49 -17.34
C GLY A 265 16.56 -18.59 -17.06
N LEU A 266 17.06 -18.01 -15.97
CA LEU A 266 18.33 -18.41 -15.38
C LEU A 266 18.06 -18.83 -13.95
N SER A 267 17.91 -20.13 -13.76
CA SER A 267 17.97 -20.80 -12.46
C SER A 267 19.27 -20.40 -11.78
N THR A 268 19.22 -19.57 -10.75
CA THR A 268 20.36 -19.34 -9.88
C THR A 268 20.56 -20.59 -9.04
N MET A 269 21.59 -21.37 -9.35
CA MET A 269 22.12 -22.45 -8.49
C MET A 269 22.37 -21.89 -7.09
N ARG A 270 21.82 -22.56 -6.08
CA ARG A 270 22.13 -22.29 -4.68
C ARG A 270 23.60 -22.58 -4.41
N PRO A 271 24.31 -21.79 -3.58
CA PRO A 271 25.63 -22.15 -3.13
C PRO A 271 25.51 -23.37 -2.20
N GLY A 272 25.80 -24.57 -2.71
CA GLY A 272 25.74 -25.82 -1.95
C GLY A 272 25.86 -27.10 -2.78
N ASP A 273 25.64 -27.06 -4.08
CA ASP A 273 25.72 -28.24 -4.94
C ASP A 273 27.09 -28.33 -5.64
N ARG A 274 28.13 -28.42 -4.85
CA ARG A 274 29.42 -28.97 -5.27
C ARG A 274 29.89 -29.88 -4.13
N GLU A 275 29.55 -31.18 -4.28
CA GLU A 275 30.37 -32.32 -3.84
C GLU A 275 29.56 -33.61 -3.99
N SER A 276 29.76 -34.26 -5.11
CA SER A 276 30.02 -35.71 -5.26
C SER A 276 30.14 -36.07 -6.73
#